data_8476c7d86aeb11b3af8f306ede944a54
#
_entry.id   8476c7d86aeb11b3af8f306ede944a54
#
_cell.length_a   1.000
_cell.length_b   1.000
_cell.length_c   1.000
_cell.angle_alpha   90.00
_cell.angle_beta   90.00
_cell.angle_gamma   90.00
#
_symmetry.space_group_name_H-M   'P 1'
#
loop_
_entity.id
_entity.type
_entity.pdbx_description
1 polymer ?
#
loop_
_entity_poly.entity_id
_entity_poly.type
_entity_poly.pdbx_seq_one_letter_code
_entity_poly.pdbx_strand_id
1 'polypeptide(L)'
;MSKSKGELVVSVSIIPNQQGSPAGKLADAEVMFGAESGPLSGMKLVGFAVWERRAGGRNVTFPARQYSVNGERRSFALLRPANGDASAQEAIRQSILDAYERSEEHA
;
A
#
# COMPACT_ATOMS: atom_id res chain seq x y z
N MET A 1 21.12 -2.68 21.06
CA MET A 1 21.41 -2.34 19.73
C MET A 1 20.20 -1.70 19.05
N SER A 2 20.44 -0.65 18.40
CA SER A 2 19.34 0.05 17.77
C SER A 2 18.97 -0.63 16.47
N LYS A 3 17.74 -0.44 16.06
CA LYS A 3 17.31 -0.89 14.76
C LYS A 3 18.00 -0.10 13.70
N SER A 4 18.25 -0.73 12.59
CA SER A 4 18.79 0.02 11.48
C SER A 4 17.70 0.93 10.94
N LYS A 5 18.13 2.05 10.42
CA LYS A 5 17.24 2.96 9.77
C LYS A 5 16.67 2.29 8.55
N GLY A 6 15.43 2.41 8.31
CA GLY A 6 14.80 1.76 7.19
C GLY A 6 14.32 0.36 7.50
N GLU A 7 14.62 -0.14 8.70
CA GLU A 7 14.07 -1.40 9.09
C GLU A 7 12.58 -1.25 9.28
N LEU A 8 11.80 -2.14 8.68
CA LEU A 8 10.36 -2.00 8.70
C LEU A 8 9.78 -2.69 9.92
N VAL A 9 8.82 -2.01 10.55
CA VAL A 9 8.01 -2.62 11.60
C VAL A 9 6.71 -3.13 11.02
N VAL A 10 6.62 -3.22 9.71
CA VAL A 10 5.42 -3.71 9.04
C VAL A 10 5.80 -4.85 8.10
N SER A 11 4.84 -5.68 7.80
CA SER A 11 4.96 -6.66 6.73
C SER A 11 3.81 -6.48 5.77
N VAL A 12 3.96 -6.98 4.54
CA VAL A 12 2.98 -6.77 3.50
C VAL A 12 2.48 -8.12 3.01
N SER A 13 1.17 -8.25 2.93
CA SER A 13 0.52 -9.42 2.37
C SER A 13 -0.04 -9.05 1.00
N ILE A 14 0.28 -9.85 -0.02
CA ILE A 14 -0.17 -9.61 -1.38
C ILE A 14 -1.27 -10.62 -1.71
N ILE A 15 -2.37 -10.10 -2.22
CA ILE A 15 -3.51 -10.94 -2.62
C ILE A 15 -3.70 -10.75 -4.12
N PRO A 16 -3.23 -11.70 -4.94
CA PRO A 16 -3.30 -11.52 -6.39
C PRO A 16 -4.74 -11.38 -6.88
N ASN A 17 -4.93 -10.52 -7.87
CA ASN A 17 -6.23 -10.33 -8.47
C ASN A 17 -6.38 -11.31 -9.62
N GLN A 18 -7.18 -12.35 -9.42
CA GLN A 18 -7.34 -13.41 -10.40
C GLN A 18 -8.59 -13.25 -11.24
N GLN A 19 -9.31 -12.16 -11.04
CA GLN A 19 -10.57 -11.96 -11.73
C GLN A 19 -10.44 -11.11 -12.99
N GLY A 20 -9.29 -10.48 -13.18
CA GLY A 20 -9.08 -9.63 -14.34
C GLY A 20 -9.82 -8.32 -14.30
N SER A 21 -10.45 -7.99 -13.22
CA SER A 21 -11.29 -6.81 -13.09
C SER A 21 -11.01 -6.16 -11.73
N PRO A 22 -10.88 -4.84 -11.66
CA PRO A 22 -10.87 -3.92 -12.78
C PRO A 22 -9.60 -4.04 -13.62
N ALA A 23 -9.66 -3.58 -14.84
CA ALA A 23 -8.54 -3.70 -15.77
C ALA A 23 -7.30 -3.02 -15.19
N GLY A 24 -6.17 -3.70 -15.31
CA GLY A 24 -4.90 -3.17 -14.83
C GLY A 24 -4.60 -3.45 -13.38
N LYS A 25 -5.56 -3.94 -12.61
CA LYS A 25 -5.32 -4.24 -11.20
C LYS A 25 -4.63 -5.59 -11.08
N LEU A 26 -3.44 -5.58 -10.51
CA LEU A 26 -2.64 -6.80 -10.38
C LEU A 26 -2.87 -7.50 -9.05
N ALA A 27 -3.09 -6.75 -7.98
CA ALA A 27 -3.22 -7.34 -6.66
C ALA A 27 -3.77 -6.33 -5.68
N ASP A 28 -4.35 -6.84 -4.59
CA ASP A 28 -4.58 -6.04 -3.40
C ASP A 28 -3.42 -6.26 -2.45
N ALA A 29 -3.20 -5.32 -1.55
CA ALA A 29 -2.15 -5.44 -0.57
C ALA A 29 -2.65 -5.00 0.79
N GLU A 30 -2.14 -5.64 1.83
CA GLU A 30 -2.44 -5.31 3.22
C GLU A 30 -1.14 -5.10 3.95
N VAL A 31 -1.10 -4.08 4.79
CA VAL A 31 0.08 -3.76 5.58
C VAL A 31 -0.21 -4.14 7.03
N MET A 32 0.60 -5.04 7.57
CA MET A 32 0.41 -5.53 8.95
C MET A 32 1.47 -4.93 9.83
N PHE A 33 1.04 -4.42 10.99
CA PHE A 33 1.93 -3.74 11.93
C PHE A 33 2.50 -4.75 12.90
N GLY A 34 3.83 -4.77 13.01
CA GLY A 34 4.53 -5.71 13.85
C GLY A 34 4.58 -5.27 15.30
N ALA A 35 5.32 -6.06 16.08
CA ALA A 35 5.34 -5.91 17.53
C ALA A 35 5.89 -4.56 17.98
N GLU A 36 6.67 -3.91 17.14
CA GLU A 36 7.28 -2.64 17.51
C GLU A 36 6.49 -1.43 17.08
N SER A 37 5.27 -1.64 16.63
CA SER A 37 4.42 -0.55 16.15
C SER A 37 3.58 0.08 17.27
N GLY A 38 3.90 -0.24 18.52
CA GLY A 38 3.16 0.32 19.65
C GLY A 38 1.70 -0.08 19.65
N PRO A 39 0.80 0.87 19.85
CA PRO A 39 -0.64 0.53 19.88
C PRO A 39 -1.17 -0.06 18.60
N LEU A 40 -0.48 0.12 17.47
CA LEU A 40 -0.92 -0.49 16.21
C LEU A 40 -0.49 -1.94 16.07
N SER A 41 0.31 -2.43 17.01
CA SER A 41 0.82 -3.79 16.95
C SER A 41 -0.32 -4.80 16.83
N GLY A 42 -0.21 -5.70 15.87
CA GLY A 42 -1.24 -6.71 15.64
C GLY A 42 -2.40 -6.24 14.78
N MET A 43 -2.39 -4.99 14.37
CA MET A 43 -3.41 -4.45 13.47
C MET A 43 -2.93 -4.49 12.04
N LYS A 44 -3.86 -4.37 11.10
CA LYS A 44 -3.48 -4.25 9.69
C LYS A 44 -4.28 -3.15 9.03
N LEU A 45 -3.69 -2.56 8.00
CA LEU A 45 -4.33 -1.54 7.19
C LEU A 45 -4.59 -2.14 5.81
N VAL A 46 -5.83 -2.11 5.39
CA VAL A 46 -6.24 -2.70 4.13
C VAL A 46 -6.60 -1.60 3.14
N GLY A 47 -6.71 -1.98 1.86
CA GLY A 47 -7.17 -1.01 0.87
C GLY A 47 -6.09 -0.55 -0.10
N PHE A 48 -4.88 -1.09 -0.01
CA PHE A 48 -3.86 -0.82 -1.00
C PHE A 48 -4.07 -1.70 -2.22
N ALA A 49 -3.66 -1.22 -3.38
CA ALA A 49 -3.70 -2.03 -4.60
C ALA A 49 -2.50 -1.76 -5.46
N VAL A 50 -2.08 -2.78 -6.21
CA VAL A 50 -0.98 -2.69 -7.15
C VAL A 50 -1.57 -2.73 -8.55
N TRP A 51 -1.15 -1.79 -9.38
CA TRP A 51 -1.70 -1.60 -10.72
C TRP A 51 -0.60 -1.61 -11.76
N GLU A 52 -0.93 -2.09 -12.93
CA GLU A 52 -0.02 -2.02 -14.07
C GLU A 52 -0.27 -0.72 -14.83
N ARG A 53 0.80 0.02 -15.14
CA ARG A 53 0.68 1.26 -15.89
C ARG A 53 0.70 0.96 -17.38
N ARG A 54 -0.03 1.76 -18.14
CA ARG A 54 -0.03 1.63 -19.58
C ARG A 54 1.35 1.80 -20.19
N ALA A 55 2.11 2.73 -19.64
CA ALA A 55 3.44 3.03 -20.17
C ALA A 55 4.50 2.09 -19.64
N GLY A 56 4.11 1.09 -18.88
CA GLY A 56 5.04 0.15 -18.27
C GLY A 56 5.25 0.50 -16.81
N GLY A 57 5.71 -0.49 -16.05
CA GLY A 57 5.92 -0.32 -14.63
C GLY A 57 4.65 -0.53 -13.83
N ARG A 58 4.77 -0.32 -12.56
CA ARG A 58 3.68 -0.57 -11.63
C ARG A 58 3.45 0.62 -10.74
N ASN A 59 2.23 0.73 -10.24
CA ASN A 59 1.83 1.80 -9.36
C ASN A 59 1.07 1.22 -8.17
N VAL A 60 1.14 1.92 -7.05
CA VAL A 60 0.43 1.53 -5.84
C VAL A 60 -0.56 2.63 -5.51
N THR A 61 -1.82 2.26 -5.30
CA THR A 61 -2.81 3.19 -4.78
C THR A 61 -3.03 2.91 -3.31
N PHE A 62 -3.17 3.97 -2.55
CA PHE A 62 -3.34 3.93 -1.11
C PHE A 62 -4.82 3.93 -0.77
N PRO A 63 -5.18 3.44 0.42
CA PRO A 63 -6.59 3.48 0.82
C PRO A 63 -7.10 4.91 0.84
N ALA A 64 -8.31 5.09 0.32
CA ALA A 64 -8.90 6.40 0.21
C ALA A 64 -10.39 6.29 0.40
N ARG A 65 -10.99 7.39 0.82
CA ARG A 65 -12.43 7.49 0.99
C ARG A 65 -12.98 8.33 -0.15
N GLN A 66 -14.03 7.81 -0.78
CA GLN A 66 -14.72 8.54 -1.84
C GLN A 66 -15.83 9.34 -1.23
N TYR A 67 -16.06 10.55 -1.76
CA TYR A 67 -17.15 11.39 -1.30
C TYR A 67 -17.58 12.32 -2.45
N SER A 68 -18.73 12.96 -2.29
CA SER A 68 -19.27 13.84 -3.31
C SER A 68 -19.44 15.25 -2.74
N VAL A 69 -19.07 16.24 -3.55
CA VAL A 69 -19.30 17.65 -3.24
C VAL A 69 -19.96 18.25 -4.45
N ASN A 70 -21.19 18.74 -4.30
CA ASN A 70 -21.93 19.37 -5.40
C ASN A 70 -22.00 18.47 -6.64
N GLY A 71 -22.21 17.16 -6.42
CA GLY A 71 -22.29 16.21 -7.51
C GLY A 71 -20.97 15.76 -8.07
N GLU A 72 -19.87 16.31 -7.57
CA GLU A 72 -18.54 15.97 -8.04
C GLU A 72 -17.92 14.92 -7.14
N ARG A 73 -17.37 13.87 -7.75
CA ARG A 73 -16.73 12.82 -6.96
C ARG A 73 -15.31 13.22 -6.61
N ARG A 74 -14.96 13.01 -5.36
CA ARG A 74 -13.64 13.34 -4.85
C ARG A 74 -13.08 12.17 -4.04
N SER A 75 -11.78 12.19 -3.84
CA SER A 75 -11.08 11.14 -3.12
C SER A 75 -10.25 11.77 -2.02
N PHE A 76 -10.22 11.12 -0.86
CA PHE A 76 -9.51 11.61 0.30
C PHE A 76 -8.63 10.48 0.82
N ALA A 77 -7.33 10.65 0.74
CA ALA A 77 -6.39 9.63 1.18
C ALA A 77 -6.49 9.44 2.70
N LEU A 78 -6.57 8.20 3.13
CA LEU A 78 -6.70 7.87 4.54
C LEU A 78 -5.35 7.73 5.23
N LEU A 79 -4.32 7.32 4.50
CA LEU A 79 -2.98 7.22 5.03
C LEU A 79 -2.14 8.30 4.38
N ARG A 80 -1.70 9.25 5.19
CA ARG A 80 -1.02 10.44 4.69
C ARG A 80 0.16 10.75 5.60
N PRO A 81 1.21 11.38 5.05
CA PRO A 81 2.31 11.84 5.91
C PRO A 81 1.78 12.85 6.92
N ALA A 82 2.14 12.65 8.18
CA ALA A 82 1.62 13.50 9.25
C ALA A 82 2.16 14.92 9.15
N ASN A 83 3.37 15.06 8.62
CA ASN A 83 4.04 16.36 8.55
C ASN A 83 4.26 16.84 7.13
N GLY A 84 3.57 16.23 6.17
CA GLY A 84 3.70 16.64 4.78
C GLY A 84 4.95 16.10 4.07
N ASP A 85 5.72 15.25 4.73
CA ASP A 85 6.94 14.68 4.16
C ASP A 85 6.57 13.44 3.34
N ALA A 86 6.65 13.56 2.02
CA ALA A 86 6.26 12.50 1.12
C ALA A 86 7.14 11.25 1.21
N SER A 87 8.31 11.37 1.84
CA SER A 87 9.20 10.20 1.94
C SER A 87 8.58 9.08 2.77
N ALA A 88 7.74 9.41 3.75
CA ALA A 88 7.06 8.39 4.53
C ALA A 88 6.13 7.56 3.66
N GLN A 89 5.43 8.23 2.75
CA GLN A 89 4.52 7.56 1.84
C GLN A 89 5.29 6.70 0.85
N GLU A 90 6.43 7.20 0.40
CA GLU A 90 7.23 6.48 -0.57
C GLU A 90 7.81 5.19 0.02
N ALA A 91 8.15 5.19 1.30
CA ALA A 91 8.65 4.00 1.97
C ALA A 91 7.60 2.88 1.95
N ILE A 92 6.34 3.24 2.22
CA ILE A 92 5.26 2.26 2.18
C ILE A 92 5.04 1.75 0.76
N ARG A 93 5.06 2.67 -0.22
CA ARG A 93 4.88 2.27 -1.61
C ARG A 93 5.94 1.27 -2.03
N GLN A 94 7.19 1.55 -1.69
CA GLN A 94 8.27 0.66 -2.08
C GLN A 94 8.16 -0.70 -1.40
N SER A 95 7.74 -0.72 -0.14
CA SER A 95 7.56 -1.98 0.58
C SER A 95 6.51 -2.85 -0.12
N ILE A 96 5.45 -2.24 -0.60
CA ILE A 96 4.40 -2.98 -1.28
C ILE A 96 4.90 -3.49 -2.63
N LEU A 97 5.61 -2.67 -3.37
CA LEU A 97 6.15 -3.09 -4.66
C LEU A 97 7.15 -4.22 -4.50
N ASP A 98 8.01 -4.15 -3.49
CA ASP A 98 8.96 -5.22 -3.23
C ASP A 98 8.25 -6.53 -2.86
N ALA A 99 7.20 -6.43 -2.05
CA ALA A 99 6.44 -7.61 -1.67
C ALA A 99 5.74 -8.23 -2.88
N TYR A 100 5.22 -7.38 -3.74
CA TYR A 100 4.56 -7.88 -4.94
C TYR A 100 5.56 -8.60 -5.85
N GLU A 101 6.73 -8.03 -6.01
CA GLU A 101 7.76 -8.63 -6.83
C GLU A 101 8.17 -10.00 -6.29
N ARG A 102 8.33 -10.10 -4.98
CA ARG A 102 8.65 -11.37 -4.36
C ARG A 102 7.53 -12.39 -4.53
N SER A 103 6.28 -11.93 -4.48
CA SER A 103 5.15 -12.84 -4.64
C SER A 103 5.10 -13.40 -6.06
N GLU A 104 5.50 -12.61 -7.04
CA GLU A 104 5.55 -13.08 -8.42
C GLU A 104 6.62 -14.14 -8.61
N GLU A 105 7.74 -14.00 -7.93
CA GLU A 105 8.84 -14.94 -8.04
C GLU A 105 8.49 -16.32 -7.50
N HIS A 106 7.50 -16.37 -6.61
CA HIS A 106 7.10 -17.62 -5.98
C HIS A 106 5.76 -18.13 -6.48
N ALA A 107 5.23 -17.49 -7.51
CA ALA A 107 3.92 -17.86 -8.03
C ALA A 107 3.98 -19.09 -8.92
#